data_6eeb01fc10676814f0d816ab3cd1134a
#
_entry.id   6eeb01fc10676814f0d816ab3cd1134a
#
_cell.length_a   1.000
_cell.length_b   1.000
_cell.length_c   1.000
_cell.angle_alpha   90.00
_cell.angle_beta   90.00
_cell.angle_gamma   90.00
#
_symmetry.space_group_name_H-M   'P 1'
#
loop_
_entity.id
_entity.type
_entity.pdbx_description
1 polymer ?
#
loop_
_entity_poly.entity_id
_entity_poly.type
_entity_poly.pdbx_seq_one_letter_code
_entity_poly.pdbx_strand_id
1 'polypeptide(L)'
;LQKIEQAQSVEDKSFFPDNHAMNCDIKYAKPFGDIKFDAAITSPPYVTALPYIDTQRISLVWLGLCSASEIGRLEASLIGSRELLKSEKTKWASEIAENTGCLPAEIYKLVCSMNESLNENDGFRKQAVPMLVYKYFTEMKSMFINVRSMMKPSGLYGLVVGHNKTTLGGTEYN
;
A
#
# COMPACT_ATOMS: atom_id res chain seq x y z
N LEU A 1 27.00 8.38 3.39
CA LEU A 1 27.59 8.95 2.18
C LEU A 1 28.62 7.97 1.57
N GLN A 2 29.65 7.53 2.30
CA GLN A 2 30.69 6.60 1.80
C GLN A 2 30.13 5.30 1.15
N LYS A 3 29.06 4.71 1.70
CA LYS A 3 28.44 3.50 1.13
C LYS A 3 27.68 3.79 -0.18
N ILE A 4 27.16 5.00 -0.33
CA ILE A 4 26.48 5.43 -1.58
C ILE A 4 27.53 5.70 -2.65
N GLU A 5 28.63 6.36 -2.29
CA GLU A 5 29.76 6.59 -3.20
C GLU A 5 30.43 5.29 -3.65
N GLN A 6 30.56 4.29 -2.74
CA GLN A 6 31.05 2.96 -3.10
C GLN A 6 30.07 2.22 -4.04
N ALA A 7 28.76 2.32 -3.83
CA ALA A 7 27.77 1.74 -4.73
C ALA A 7 27.81 2.42 -6.11
N GLN A 8 27.96 3.75 -6.15
CA GLN A 8 28.07 4.50 -7.40
C GLN A 8 29.38 4.23 -8.17
N SER A 9 30.47 3.88 -7.47
CA SER A 9 31.76 3.54 -8.12
C SER A 9 31.79 2.14 -8.75
N VAL A 10 30.86 1.26 -8.39
CA VAL A 10 30.72 -0.11 -8.92
C VAL A 10 29.75 -0.13 -10.13
N GLU A 11 29.00 0.94 -10.36
CA GLU A 11 28.16 1.03 -11.55
C GLU A 11 29.00 1.19 -12.81
N ASP A 12 29.26 0.07 -13.46
CA ASP A 12 29.59 0.08 -14.87
C ASP A 12 28.36 0.55 -15.65
N LYS A 13 28.30 1.86 -15.93
CA LYS A 13 27.19 2.51 -16.64
C LYS A 13 26.91 1.88 -18.01
N SER A 14 27.82 1.05 -18.54
CA SER A 14 27.62 0.28 -19.75
C SER A 14 26.65 -0.89 -19.57
N PHE A 15 26.43 -1.35 -18.33
CA PHE A 15 25.61 -2.54 -18.04
C PHE A 15 24.11 -2.25 -18.00
N PHE A 16 23.69 -0.99 -17.72
CA PHE A 16 22.27 -0.62 -17.59
C PHE A 16 21.99 0.74 -18.27
N PRO A 17 22.14 0.83 -19.60
CA PRO A 17 21.98 2.11 -20.32
C PRO A 17 20.55 2.65 -20.26
N ASP A 18 19.54 1.82 -19.96
CA ASP A 18 18.12 2.15 -20.05
C ASP A 18 17.39 2.10 -18.69
N ASN A 19 18.10 2.38 -17.59
CA ASN A 19 17.44 2.48 -16.28
C ASN A 19 16.58 3.73 -16.19
N HIS A 20 15.29 3.58 -15.84
CA HIS A 20 14.35 4.66 -15.65
C HIS A 20 13.73 4.64 -14.26
N ALA A 21 13.66 5.82 -13.64
CA ALA A 21 12.88 6.04 -12.42
C ALA A 21 11.65 6.87 -12.74
N MET A 22 10.49 6.45 -12.26
CA MET A 22 9.24 7.19 -12.42
C MET A 22 8.66 7.56 -11.06
N ASN A 23 8.26 8.82 -10.93
CA ASN A 23 7.43 9.25 -9.81
C ASN A 23 5.96 9.08 -10.20
N CYS A 24 5.33 8.00 -9.75
CA CYS A 24 3.92 7.73 -10.01
C CYS A 24 3.28 6.91 -8.89
N ASP A 25 1.96 7.03 -8.75
CA ASP A 25 1.20 6.10 -7.91
C ASP A 25 0.98 4.80 -8.68
N ILE A 26 1.52 3.71 -8.18
CA ILE A 26 1.45 2.39 -8.82
C ILE A 26 0.01 1.90 -9.04
N LYS A 27 -0.95 2.38 -8.26
CA LYS A 27 -2.37 2.07 -8.45
C LYS A 27 -2.91 2.55 -9.80
N TYR A 28 -2.27 3.58 -10.37
CA TYR A 28 -2.69 4.26 -11.61
C TYR A 28 -1.58 4.33 -12.65
N ALA A 29 -0.44 3.69 -12.39
CA ALA A 29 0.69 3.67 -13.30
C ALA A 29 0.27 3.15 -14.69
N LYS A 30 0.73 3.83 -15.72
CA LYS A 30 0.52 3.41 -17.11
C LYS A 30 1.70 2.59 -17.59
N PRO A 31 1.48 1.62 -18.50
CA PRO A 31 2.58 0.90 -19.15
C PRO A 31 3.58 1.85 -19.80
N PHE A 32 4.85 1.45 -19.83
CA PHE A 32 5.94 2.14 -20.53
C PHE A 32 5.85 1.88 -22.04
N GLY A 33 4.84 2.46 -22.71
CA GLY A 33 4.58 2.15 -24.12
C GLY A 33 4.38 0.63 -24.31
N ASP A 34 5.08 0.05 -25.27
CA ASP A 34 5.00 -1.37 -25.59
C ASP A 34 5.98 -2.25 -24.78
N ILE A 35 6.76 -1.64 -23.90
CA ILE A 35 7.74 -2.36 -23.08
C ILE A 35 7.04 -3.28 -22.08
N LYS A 36 7.43 -4.55 -22.06
CA LYS A 36 6.97 -5.56 -21.11
C LYS A 36 8.14 -6.12 -20.32
N PHE A 37 7.96 -6.24 -19.01
CA PHE A 37 8.99 -6.73 -18.09
C PHE A 37 8.92 -8.25 -17.92
N ASP A 38 10.09 -8.87 -17.80
CA ASP A 38 10.23 -10.30 -17.50
C ASP A 38 10.02 -10.60 -16.03
N ALA A 39 10.36 -9.64 -15.15
CA ALA A 39 10.20 -9.78 -13.72
C ALA A 39 9.81 -8.46 -13.06
N ALA A 40 9.07 -8.55 -11.96
CA ALA A 40 8.83 -7.47 -11.03
C ALA A 40 9.10 -7.96 -9.60
N ILE A 41 9.69 -7.13 -8.77
CA ILE A 41 9.97 -7.44 -7.36
C ILE A 41 9.53 -6.24 -6.53
N THR A 42 8.79 -6.50 -5.46
CA THR A 42 8.40 -5.45 -4.51
C THR A 42 8.25 -5.98 -3.09
N SER A 43 8.46 -5.10 -2.12
CA SER A 43 8.01 -5.27 -0.75
C SER A 43 6.86 -4.28 -0.53
N PRO A 44 5.59 -4.71 -0.68
CA PRO A 44 4.45 -3.82 -0.50
C PRO A 44 4.35 -3.35 0.95
N PRO A 45 3.73 -2.19 1.21
CA PRO A 45 3.44 -1.76 2.57
C PRO A 45 2.63 -2.81 3.33
N TYR A 46 2.86 -2.92 4.64
CA TYR A 46 2.08 -3.80 5.49
C TYR A 46 0.80 -3.10 5.94
N VAL A 47 -0.29 -3.82 5.92
CA VAL A 47 -1.58 -3.27 6.33
C VAL A 47 -1.54 -2.81 7.79
N THR A 48 -1.87 -1.55 8.05
CA THR A 48 -1.94 -0.93 9.39
C THR A 48 -0.69 -1.02 10.28
N ALA A 49 0.44 -1.51 9.75
CA ALA A 49 1.61 -1.83 10.57
C ALA A 49 2.51 -0.63 10.86
N LEU A 50 2.84 0.18 9.86
CA LEU A 50 3.84 1.23 9.97
C LEU A 50 3.29 2.61 9.59
N PRO A 51 3.63 3.65 10.38
CA PRO A 51 3.30 5.04 10.06
C PRO A 51 4.35 5.59 9.07
N TYR A 52 4.28 5.19 7.81
CA TYR A 52 5.31 5.53 6.81
C TYR A 52 5.57 7.03 6.68
N ILE A 53 4.52 7.85 6.71
CA ILE A 53 4.66 9.31 6.60
C ILE A 53 5.21 9.92 7.88
N ASP A 54 4.86 9.40 9.06
CA ASP A 54 5.33 9.97 10.33
C ASP A 54 6.85 9.98 10.42
N THR A 55 7.53 8.96 9.92
CA THR A 55 9.00 8.88 9.92
C THR A 55 9.66 9.86 8.96
N GLN A 56 8.93 10.31 7.94
CA GLN A 56 9.42 11.21 6.88
C GLN A 56 8.85 12.62 6.95
N ARG A 57 7.91 12.87 7.86
CA ARG A 57 7.17 14.13 7.97
C ARG A 57 8.06 15.37 7.95
N ILE A 58 9.11 15.37 8.80
CA ILE A 58 10.03 16.50 8.89
C ILE A 58 10.76 16.70 7.57
N SER A 59 11.27 15.64 6.96
CA SER A 59 11.99 15.72 5.69
C SER A 59 11.10 16.21 4.56
N LEU A 60 9.85 15.73 4.49
CA LEU A 60 8.89 16.13 3.46
C LEU A 60 8.59 17.63 3.53
N VAL A 61 8.36 18.17 4.73
CA VAL A 61 8.07 19.59 4.92
C VAL A 61 9.31 20.44 4.75
N TRP A 62 10.44 20.03 5.31
CA TRP A 62 11.71 20.77 5.22
C TRP A 62 12.19 20.92 3.78
N LEU A 63 12.09 19.84 2.99
CA LEU A 63 12.51 19.86 1.58
C LEU A 63 11.46 20.51 0.65
N GLY A 64 10.35 20.99 1.20
CA GLY A 64 9.28 21.63 0.42
C GLY A 64 8.53 20.67 -0.51
N LEU A 65 8.58 19.36 -0.24
CA LEU A 65 7.92 18.33 -1.04
C LEU A 65 6.42 18.28 -0.78
N CYS A 66 5.97 18.69 0.40
CA CYS A 66 4.57 18.94 0.71
C CYS A 66 4.45 19.94 1.87
N SER A 67 3.30 20.59 1.99
CA SER A 67 2.99 21.45 3.15
C SER A 67 2.56 20.61 4.36
N ALA A 68 2.70 21.19 5.56
CA ALA A 68 2.25 20.53 6.79
C ALA A 68 0.74 20.20 6.78
N SER A 69 -0.07 20.99 6.09
CA SER A 69 -1.52 20.78 5.95
C SER A 69 -1.88 19.63 5.01
N GLU A 70 -0.97 19.23 4.12
CA GLU A 70 -1.19 18.15 3.15
C GLU A 70 -0.79 16.77 3.67
N ILE A 71 0.02 16.72 4.74
CA ILE A 71 0.52 15.46 5.32
C ILE A 71 -0.58 14.43 5.57
N GLY A 72 -1.68 14.82 6.20
CA GLY A 72 -2.78 13.90 6.51
C GLY A 72 -3.45 13.32 5.25
N ARG A 73 -3.55 14.13 4.19
CA ARG A 73 -4.10 13.66 2.90
C ARG A 73 -3.12 12.71 2.21
N LEU A 74 -1.83 13.07 2.21
CA LEU A 74 -0.78 12.23 1.66
C LEU A 74 -0.76 10.86 2.37
N GLU A 75 -0.80 10.85 3.71
CA GLU A 75 -0.84 9.62 4.49
C GLU A 75 -2.06 8.76 4.15
N ALA A 76 -3.26 9.35 4.12
CA ALA A 76 -4.49 8.62 3.79
C ALA A 76 -4.47 8.04 2.35
N SER A 77 -3.70 8.61 1.44
CA SER A 77 -3.58 8.14 0.04
C SER A 77 -2.66 6.91 -0.12
N LEU A 78 -1.83 6.61 0.86
CA LEU A 78 -0.89 5.48 0.79
C LEU A 78 -1.60 4.14 0.90
N ILE A 79 -1.13 3.16 0.14
CA ILE A 79 -1.47 1.75 0.38
C ILE A 79 -0.94 1.35 1.76
N GLY A 80 -1.76 0.70 2.57
CA GLY A 80 -1.37 0.29 3.92
C GLY A 80 -1.42 1.40 4.98
N SER A 81 -1.97 2.57 4.65
CA SER A 81 -2.17 3.66 5.59
C SER A 81 -2.91 3.20 6.85
N ARG A 82 -2.54 3.79 7.99
CA ARG A 82 -3.24 3.65 9.27
C ARG A 82 -4.33 4.70 9.46
N GLU A 83 -4.42 5.63 8.56
CA GLU A 83 -5.34 6.77 8.63
C GLU A 83 -6.45 6.64 7.57
N LEU A 84 -7.64 6.97 7.99
CA LEU A 84 -8.82 7.04 7.17
C LEU A 84 -9.43 8.44 7.31
N LEU A 85 -9.59 9.15 6.20
CA LEU A 85 -10.24 10.46 6.23
C LEU A 85 -11.70 10.31 6.68
N LYS A 86 -12.15 11.24 7.51
CA LYS A 86 -13.54 11.23 7.99
C LYS A 86 -14.56 11.24 6.83
N SER A 87 -14.24 11.98 5.76
CA SER A 87 -15.05 12.04 4.53
C SER A 87 -15.12 10.72 3.76
N GLU A 88 -14.19 9.80 3.99
CA GLU A 88 -14.15 8.53 3.26
C GLU A 88 -14.80 7.38 4.04
N LYS A 89 -15.09 7.55 5.33
CA LYS A 89 -15.64 6.47 6.16
C LYS A 89 -16.95 5.91 5.62
N THR A 90 -17.88 6.80 5.25
CA THR A 90 -19.18 6.38 4.69
C THR A 90 -18.99 5.63 3.36
N LYS A 91 -18.10 6.13 2.51
CA LYS A 91 -17.74 5.47 1.25
C LYS A 91 -17.26 4.04 1.49
N TRP A 92 -16.23 3.87 2.33
CA TRP A 92 -15.65 2.56 2.59
C TRP A 92 -16.62 1.61 3.30
N ALA A 93 -17.49 2.12 4.18
CA ALA A 93 -18.54 1.31 4.80
C ALA A 93 -19.53 0.77 3.75
N SER A 94 -19.96 1.60 2.81
CA SER A 94 -20.84 1.17 1.71
C SER A 94 -20.11 0.18 0.78
N GLU A 95 -18.85 0.43 0.44
CA GLU A 95 -18.07 -0.47 -0.41
C GLU A 95 -17.86 -1.85 0.23
N ILE A 96 -17.67 -1.92 1.56
CA ILE A 96 -17.61 -3.19 2.30
C ILE A 96 -18.96 -3.92 2.22
N ALA A 97 -20.06 -3.22 2.48
CA ALA A 97 -21.38 -3.85 2.51
C ALA A 97 -21.73 -4.55 1.18
N GLU A 98 -21.32 -3.97 0.07
CA GLU A 98 -21.60 -4.46 -1.29
C GLU A 98 -20.43 -5.22 -1.93
N ASN A 99 -19.27 -5.28 -1.26
CA ASN A 99 -18.00 -5.78 -1.81
C ASN A 99 -17.70 -5.22 -3.22
N THR A 100 -17.88 -3.92 -3.40
CA THR A 100 -17.68 -3.27 -4.71
C THR A 100 -16.24 -3.36 -5.21
N GLY A 101 -15.25 -3.52 -4.30
CA GLY A 101 -13.87 -3.86 -4.62
C GLY A 101 -13.70 -5.26 -5.23
N CYS A 102 -14.76 -6.07 -5.24
CA CYS A 102 -14.77 -7.45 -5.74
C CYS A 102 -13.58 -8.25 -5.19
N LEU A 103 -13.36 -8.18 -3.87
CA LEU A 103 -12.32 -8.97 -3.22
C LEU A 103 -12.66 -10.46 -3.25
N PRO A 104 -11.64 -11.35 -3.31
CA PRO A 104 -11.84 -12.78 -3.16
C PRO A 104 -12.62 -13.13 -1.91
N ALA A 105 -13.42 -14.19 -1.97
CA ALA A 105 -14.34 -14.58 -0.92
C ALA A 105 -13.67 -14.76 0.45
N GLU A 106 -12.45 -15.31 0.49
CA GLU A 106 -11.68 -15.56 1.72
C GLU A 106 -11.28 -14.22 2.38
N ILE A 107 -10.80 -13.27 1.59
CA ILE A 107 -10.40 -11.94 2.09
C ILE A 107 -11.65 -11.17 2.56
N TYR A 108 -12.73 -11.23 1.78
CA TYR A 108 -13.96 -10.56 2.15
C TYR A 108 -14.56 -11.12 3.45
N LYS A 109 -14.58 -12.45 3.61
CA LYS A 109 -14.99 -13.12 4.86
C LYS A 109 -14.12 -12.70 6.04
N LEU A 110 -12.81 -12.56 5.85
CA LEU A 110 -11.90 -12.06 6.88
C LEU A 110 -12.31 -10.65 7.33
N VAL A 111 -12.56 -9.73 6.39
CA VAL A 111 -13.00 -8.36 6.72
C VAL A 111 -14.33 -8.36 7.47
N CYS A 112 -15.31 -9.16 7.04
CA CYS A 112 -16.60 -9.29 7.73
C CYS A 112 -16.41 -9.81 9.16
N SER A 113 -15.62 -10.88 9.34
CA SER A 113 -15.30 -11.43 10.66
C SER A 113 -14.60 -10.42 11.56
N MET A 114 -13.68 -9.62 11.04
CA MET A 114 -13.05 -8.53 11.77
C MET A 114 -14.08 -7.49 12.23
N ASN A 115 -15.01 -7.13 11.36
CA ASN A 115 -16.05 -6.16 11.68
C ASN A 115 -17.03 -6.68 12.74
N GLU A 116 -17.40 -7.96 12.67
CA GLU A 116 -18.25 -8.64 13.64
C GLU A 116 -17.57 -8.80 15.02
N SER A 117 -16.25 -8.91 15.04
CA SER A 117 -15.47 -9.05 16.28
C SER A 117 -15.30 -7.73 17.05
N LEU A 118 -15.58 -6.58 16.43
CA LEU A 118 -15.46 -5.29 17.09
C LEU A 118 -16.45 -5.17 18.26
N ASN A 119 -15.99 -4.59 19.35
CA ASN A 119 -16.83 -4.28 20.50
C ASN A 119 -16.62 -2.82 20.97
N GLU A 120 -17.45 -2.37 21.90
CA GLU A 120 -17.42 -0.99 22.42
C GLU A 120 -16.12 -0.63 23.13
N ASN A 121 -15.38 -1.62 23.65
CA ASN A 121 -14.10 -1.42 24.32
C ASN A 121 -12.93 -1.24 23.35
N ASP A 122 -13.12 -1.58 22.07
CA ASP A 122 -12.13 -1.33 21.04
C ASP A 122 -12.07 0.18 20.74
N GLY A 123 -10.93 0.81 20.99
CA GLY A 123 -10.74 2.24 20.75
C GLY A 123 -10.94 2.63 19.28
N PHE A 124 -11.15 3.92 19.02
CA PHE A 124 -11.52 4.44 17.69
C PHE A 124 -10.57 3.99 16.55
N ARG A 125 -9.29 3.74 16.85
CA ARG A 125 -8.32 3.24 15.87
C ARG A 125 -8.61 1.80 15.46
N LYS A 126 -8.96 0.95 16.43
CA LYS A 126 -9.34 -0.44 16.19
C LYS A 126 -10.66 -0.54 15.41
N GLN A 127 -11.61 0.35 15.70
CA GLN A 127 -12.87 0.45 14.98
C GLN A 127 -12.69 0.72 13.48
N ALA A 128 -11.57 1.33 13.07
CA ALA A 128 -11.28 1.59 11.66
C ALA A 128 -10.56 0.42 10.96
N VAL A 129 -10.05 -0.57 11.71
CA VAL A 129 -9.19 -1.64 11.14
C VAL A 129 -9.89 -2.42 10.02
N PRO A 130 -11.14 -2.91 10.14
CA PRO A 130 -11.78 -3.63 9.05
C PRO A 130 -11.85 -2.81 7.75
N MET A 131 -12.16 -1.51 7.85
CA MET A 131 -12.19 -0.61 6.70
C MET A 131 -10.80 -0.41 6.09
N LEU A 132 -9.78 -0.27 6.93
CA LEU A 132 -8.38 -0.13 6.47
C LEU A 132 -7.88 -1.41 5.78
N VAL A 133 -8.25 -2.58 6.30
CA VAL A 133 -7.93 -3.87 5.69
C VAL A 133 -8.63 -4.03 4.34
N TYR A 134 -9.91 -3.68 4.26
CA TYR A 134 -10.66 -3.72 2.99
C TYR A 134 -10.06 -2.76 1.95
N LYS A 135 -9.79 -1.51 2.34
CA LYS A 135 -9.12 -0.50 1.51
C LYS A 135 -7.77 -1.04 1.01
N TYR A 136 -6.96 -1.58 1.91
CA TYR A 136 -5.65 -2.14 1.58
C TYR A 136 -5.73 -3.19 0.47
N PHE A 137 -6.58 -4.21 0.63
CA PHE A 137 -6.70 -5.27 -0.36
C PHE A 137 -7.30 -4.78 -1.69
N THR A 138 -8.20 -3.81 -1.66
CA THR A 138 -8.75 -3.18 -2.87
C THR A 138 -7.66 -2.42 -3.64
N GLU A 139 -6.83 -1.65 -2.92
CA GLU A 139 -5.73 -0.90 -3.52
C GLU A 139 -4.59 -1.82 -4.00
N MET A 140 -4.27 -2.87 -3.23
CA MET A 140 -3.30 -3.91 -3.64
C MET A 140 -3.77 -4.64 -4.91
N LYS A 141 -5.06 -4.97 -5.00
CA LYS A 141 -5.63 -5.55 -6.22
C LYS A 141 -5.42 -4.64 -7.43
N SER A 142 -5.66 -3.32 -7.28
CA SER A 142 -5.42 -2.36 -8.35
C SER A 142 -3.94 -2.31 -8.75
N MET A 143 -3.04 -2.32 -7.77
CA MET A 143 -1.60 -2.40 -8.02
C MET A 143 -1.23 -3.69 -8.79
N PHE A 144 -1.74 -4.85 -8.37
CA PHE A 144 -1.45 -6.12 -9.05
C PHE A 144 -1.94 -6.13 -10.49
N ILE A 145 -3.14 -5.59 -10.76
CA ILE A 145 -3.68 -5.48 -12.11
C ILE A 145 -2.77 -4.61 -12.98
N ASN A 146 -2.33 -3.46 -12.45
CA ASN A 146 -1.43 -2.56 -13.19
C ASN A 146 -0.07 -3.20 -13.44
N VAL A 147 0.58 -3.77 -12.43
CA VAL A 147 1.86 -4.47 -12.62
C VAL A 147 1.72 -5.61 -13.63
N ARG A 148 0.65 -6.42 -13.53
CA ARG A 148 0.37 -7.50 -14.50
C ARG A 148 0.26 -6.98 -15.93
N SER A 149 -0.35 -5.81 -16.12
CA SER A 149 -0.46 -5.19 -17.46
C SER A 149 0.88 -4.79 -18.05
N MET A 150 1.91 -4.58 -17.22
CA MET A 150 3.26 -4.21 -17.63
C MET A 150 4.20 -5.41 -17.78
N MET A 151 3.76 -6.61 -17.42
CA MET A 151 4.59 -7.83 -17.49
C MET A 151 4.33 -8.65 -18.75
N LYS A 152 5.32 -9.40 -19.18
CA LYS A 152 5.16 -10.46 -20.18
C LYS A 152 4.22 -11.56 -19.67
N PRO A 153 3.56 -12.33 -20.54
CA PRO A 153 2.68 -13.44 -20.13
C PRO A 153 3.37 -14.43 -19.18
N SER A 154 4.65 -14.74 -19.41
CA SER A 154 5.50 -15.63 -18.60
C SER A 154 6.30 -14.91 -17.52
N GLY A 155 6.05 -13.61 -17.29
CA GLY A 155 6.81 -12.82 -16.32
C GLY A 155 6.55 -13.27 -14.88
N LEU A 156 7.59 -13.13 -14.05
CA LEU A 156 7.57 -13.49 -12.63
C LEU A 156 7.36 -12.26 -11.76
N TYR A 157 6.50 -12.38 -10.74
CA TYR A 157 6.30 -11.32 -9.76
C TYR A 157 6.65 -11.81 -8.35
N GLY A 158 7.77 -11.32 -7.82
CA GLY A 158 8.24 -11.61 -6.47
C GLY A 158 7.68 -10.61 -5.46
N LEU A 159 7.07 -11.13 -4.38
CA LEU A 159 6.57 -10.33 -3.26
C LEU A 159 7.31 -10.69 -1.99
N VAL A 160 7.86 -9.67 -1.31
CA VAL A 160 8.43 -9.81 0.04
C VAL A 160 7.41 -9.28 1.04
N VAL A 161 6.76 -10.18 1.77
CA VAL A 161 5.72 -9.83 2.75
C VAL A 161 6.13 -10.29 4.15
N GLY A 162 5.68 -9.55 5.16
CA GLY A 162 5.86 -9.90 6.57
C GLY A 162 4.52 -10.23 7.22
N HIS A 163 4.61 -10.81 8.42
CA HIS A 163 3.44 -11.04 9.26
C HIS A 163 3.05 -9.77 10.01
N ASN A 164 1.76 -9.53 10.13
CA ASN A 164 1.22 -8.49 10.99
C ASN A 164 0.02 -9.04 11.77
N LYS A 165 -0.04 -8.74 13.06
CA LYS A 165 -1.09 -9.23 13.95
C LYS A 165 -1.91 -8.07 14.49
N THR A 166 -3.22 -8.28 14.60
CA THR A 166 -4.12 -7.35 15.29
C THR A 166 -5.12 -8.12 16.13
N THR A 167 -5.58 -7.52 17.23
CA THR A 167 -6.61 -8.10 18.11
C THR A 167 -7.82 -7.19 18.14
N LEU A 168 -8.98 -7.72 17.78
CA LEU A 168 -10.27 -7.03 17.76
C LEU A 168 -11.26 -7.84 18.59
N GLY A 169 -11.92 -7.20 19.55
CA GLY A 169 -12.87 -7.85 20.43
C GLY A 169 -12.33 -9.10 21.17
N GLY A 170 -10.99 -9.16 21.38
CA GLY A 170 -10.33 -10.32 21.97
C GLY A 170 -9.91 -11.41 20.97
N THR A 171 -10.33 -11.33 19.71
CA THR A 171 -9.92 -12.26 18.64
C THR A 171 -8.64 -11.78 17.96
N GLU A 172 -7.63 -12.66 17.87
CA GLU A 172 -6.39 -12.37 17.14
C GLU A 172 -6.56 -12.68 15.65
N TYR A 173 -6.14 -11.74 14.82
CA TYR A 173 -6.04 -11.85 13.36
C TYR A 173 -4.58 -11.72 12.93
N ASN A 174 -4.14 -12.63 12.03
CA ASN A 174 -2.76 -12.71 11.53
C ASN A 174 -2.74 -12.73 9.99
#